data_aa1b78bedf42c5b1775a4d9bd61981a1
#
_entry.id   aa1b78bedf42c5b1775a4d9bd61981a1
#
_cell.length_a   1.000
_cell.length_b   1.000
_cell.length_c   1.000
_cell.angle_alpha   90.00
_cell.angle_beta   90.00
_cell.angle_gamma   90.00
#
_symmetry.space_group_name_H-M   'P 1'
#
loop_
_entity.id
_entity.type
_entity.pdbx_description
1 polymer ?
#
loop_
_entity_poly.entity_id
_entity_poly.type
_entity_poly.pdbx_seq_one_letter_code
_entity_poly.pdbx_strand_id
1 'polypeptide(L)'
;YLFMINSKMIFRILGFLLLIETVMLLCCGGVSLFYKENDLQSFLVSSAITTSIGILLLAIGKDAVKSLNRRDGYVIVSVAWVTFSLFGMLPYYIGGYIPSVTDAFFETMSGFSSTGATILNNIESMPHGILFWRAMTQWIGGLGIVFFTIAVLPIFGVGGIQVFAAEASGPTHDKVHPRIGITAKWIWGIYAGMTGTLIVLLVFGGMSVFDSICHAFTTTSTGGFSTKQASIEYYHSPYIDYVISIFMFLSGINFTLLLLMFNGKIKKFIHDAELKFYFWCVSFFTIFIAVWLHQTSSMEIEEAFRKSLFQVISLQTSTGFATADYMLWPSILWGCLLIVMIIGACAGSTTGGIKCIRMVILFQVVKNEFKHILHPNAVLPVRVNKQVISPSIQSTVLAFTFLYAVIAIISILIMMGLGVGFLESIGTVISSMGNMGPGLGTCGPAFSWSELPDAAKWLLSFLMLLGRLELFTVLLLFTSDFWKKN
;
A
#
# COMPACT_ATOMS: atom_id res chain seq x y z
N TYR A 1 34.70 11.32 -7.32
CA TYR A 1 33.71 10.37 -7.91
C TYR A 1 32.63 9.88 -6.91
N LEU A 2 32.73 10.21 -5.60
CA LEU A 2 31.87 9.63 -4.55
C LEU A 2 30.47 10.30 -4.39
N PHE A 3 30.17 11.37 -5.13
CA PHE A 3 28.96 12.18 -4.88
C PHE A 3 28.09 12.45 -6.12
N MET A 4 28.38 11.86 -7.26
CA MET A 4 27.51 11.92 -8.44
C MET A 4 26.56 10.73 -8.47
N ILE A 5 25.31 10.97 -8.87
CA ILE A 5 24.32 9.91 -9.10
C ILE A 5 24.88 8.93 -10.13
N ASN A 6 24.84 7.63 -9.77
CA ASN A 6 25.30 6.56 -10.64
C ASN A 6 24.22 6.15 -11.64
N SER A 7 24.00 6.99 -12.66
CA SER A 7 22.94 6.78 -13.66
C SER A 7 23.03 5.44 -14.36
N LYS A 8 24.25 4.96 -14.68
CA LYS A 8 24.44 3.64 -15.32
C LYS A 8 23.94 2.50 -14.41
N MET A 9 24.15 2.61 -13.09
CA MET A 9 23.67 1.62 -12.14
C MET A 9 22.16 1.67 -11.99
N ILE A 10 21.56 2.87 -12.02
CA ILE A 10 20.11 3.05 -12.01
C ILE A 10 19.50 2.34 -13.24
N PHE A 11 20.00 2.60 -14.45
CA PHE A 11 19.52 1.91 -15.65
C PHE A 11 19.65 0.39 -15.56
N ARG A 12 20.78 -0.10 -15.03
CA ARG A 12 20.98 -1.52 -14.83
C ARG A 12 19.94 -2.15 -13.90
N ILE A 13 19.64 -1.50 -12.79
CA ILE A 13 18.63 -1.98 -11.82
C ILE A 13 17.24 -1.93 -12.45
N LEU A 14 16.86 -0.82 -13.08
CA LEU A 14 15.58 -0.71 -13.79
C LEU A 14 15.43 -1.77 -14.89
N GLY A 15 16.50 -2.06 -15.62
CA GLY A 15 16.49 -3.13 -16.62
C GLY A 15 16.18 -4.51 -16.00
N PHE A 16 16.81 -4.86 -14.87
CA PHE A 16 16.48 -6.10 -14.16
C PHE A 16 15.04 -6.12 -13.66
N LEU A 17 14.55 -5.00 -13.15
CA LEU A 17 13.17 -4.86 -12.68
C LEU A 17 12.18 -5.12 -13.82
N LEU A 18 12.39 -4.52 -14.99
CA LEU A 18 11.53 -4.75 -16.16
C LEU A 18 11.55 -6.21 -16.64
N LEU A 19 12.69 -6.91 -16.55
CA LEU A 19 12.73 -8.34 -16.86
C LEU A 19 11.90 -9.18 -15.87
N ILE A 20 11.88 -8.79 -14.61
CA ILE A 20 11.01 -9.41 -13.60
C ILE A 20 9.55 -9.16 -13.95
N GLU A 21 9.18 -7.93 -14.29
CA GLU A 21 7.82 -7.57 -14.72
C GLU A 21 7.42 -8.35 -15.98
N THR A 22 8.34 -8.57 -16.92
CA THR A 22 8.11 -9.45 -18.07
C THR A 22 7.70 -10.86 -17.68
N VAL A 23 8.40 -11.46 -16.71
CA VAL A 23 8.04 -12.82 -16.23
C VAL A 23 6.62 -12.83 -15.66
N MET A 24 6.23 -11.79 -14.94
CA MET A 24 4.89 -11.66 -14.38
C MET A 24 3.82 -11.51 -15.46
N LEU A 25 4.07 -10.68 -16.48
CA LEU A 25 3.20 -10.54 -17.64
C LEU A 25 3.03 -11.88 -18.37
N LEU A 26 4.10 -12.65 -18.52
CA LEU A 26 4.03 -14.00 -19.12
C LEU A 26 3.24 -14.99 -18.26
N CYS A 27 3.34 -14.90 -16.93
CA CYS A 27 2.49 -15.70 -16.03
C CYS A 27 1.00 -15.37 -16.23
N CYS A 28 0.65 -14.09 -16.37
CA CYS A 28 -0.73 -13.68 -16.65
C CYS A 28 -1.19 -14.13 -18.05
N GLY A 29 -0.30 -14.08 -19.05
CA GLY A 29 -0.55 -14.68 -20.36
C GLY A 29 -0.81 -16.20 -20.29
N GLY A 30 -0.14 -16.90 -19.36
CA GLY A 30 -0.40 -18.30 -19.06
C GLY A 30 -1.81 -18.53 -18.50
N VAL A 31 -2.32 -17.65 -17.65
CA VAL A 31 -3.71 -17.68 -17.15
C VAL A 31 -4.68 -17.46 -18.30
N SER A 32 -4.46 -16.45 -19.15
CA SER A 32 -5.25 -16.21 -20.34
C SER A 32 -5.32 -17.42 -21.28
N LEU A 33 -4.19 -18.06 -21.50
CA LEU A 33 -4.11 -19.30 -22.29
C LEU A 33 -4.93 -20.45 -21.68
N PHE A 34 -4.88 -20.59 -20.34
CA PHE A 34 -5.64 -21.62 -19.63
C PHE A 34 -7.15 -21.44 -19.77
N TYR A 35 -7.63 -20.19 -19.68
CA TYR A 35 -9.04 -19.85 -19.86
C TYR A 35 -9.45 -19.69 -21.34
N LYS A 36 -8.48 -19.77 -22.28
CA LYS A 36 -8.70 -19.64 -23.75
C LYS A 36 -9.35 -18.29 -24.13
N GLU A 37 -8.90 -17.23 -23.52
CA GLU A 37 -9.40 -15.85 -23.74
C GLU A 37 -8.49 -15.06 -24.72
N ASN A 38 -9.02 -13.96 -25.25
CA ASN A 38 -8.37 -13.19 -26.31
C ASN A 38 -7.29 -12.21 -25.82
N ASP A 39 -7.10 -12.06 -24.50
CA ASP A 39 -6.13 -11.15 -23.89
C ASP A 39 -4.68 -11.66 -23.95
N LEU A 40 -4.46 -12.91 -24.36
CA LEU A 40 -3.12 -13.48 -24.54
C LEU A 40 -2.22 -12.61 -25.42
N GLN A 41 -2.74 -12.08 -26.54
CA GLN A 41 -1.97 -11.26 -27.46
C GLN A 41 -1.48 -9.97 -26.80
N SER A 42 -2.31 -9.32 -25.97
CA SER A 42 -1.92 -8.11 -25.26
C SER A 42 -0.78 -8.37 -24.29
N PHE A 43 -0.79 -9.50 -23.57
CA PHE A 43 0.30 -9.91 -22.69
C PHE A 43 1.59 -10.22 -23.45
N LEU A 44 1.52 -10.93 -24.57
CA LEU A 44 2.71 -11.26 -25.38
C LEU A 44 3.36 -10.00 -25.95
N VAL A 45 2.59 -9.07 -26.52
CA VAL A 45 3.11 -7.81 -27.05
C VAL A 45 3.70 -6.94 -25.93
N SER A 46 2.99 -6.81 -24.82
CA SER A 46 3.48 -6.07 -23.65
C SER A 46 4.77 -6.66 -23.11
N SER A 47 4.86 -7.98 -23.00
CA SER A 47 6.08 -8.69 -22.56
C SER A 47 7.25 -8.45 -23.51
N ALA A 48 7.00 -8.47 -24.83
CA ALA A 48 8.04 -8.21 -25.83
C ALA A 48 8.59 -6.77 -25.73
N ILE A 49 7.71 -5.78 -25.57
CA ILE A 49 8.11 -4.37 -25.38
C ILE A 49 8.90 -4.21 -24.09
N THR A 50 8.39 -4.72 -22.97
CA THR A 50 9.02 -4.62 -21.64
C THR A 50 10.38 -5.30 -21.63
N THR A 51 10.51 -6.50 -22.23
CA THR A 51 11.78 -7.21 -22.38
C THR A 51 12.77 -6.41 -23.20
N SER A 52 12.36 -5.88 -24.36
CA SER A 52 13.24 -5.12 -25.26
C SER A 52 13.83 -3.89 -24.55
N ILE A 53 13.00 -3.14 -23.85
CA ILE A 53 13.45 -1.98 -23.08
C ILE A 53 14.31 -2.43 -21.88
N GLY A 54 13.93 -3.51 -21.19
CA GLY A 54 14.73 -4.08 -20.10
C GLY A 54 16.15 -4.45 -20.55
N ILE A 55 16.29 -5.14 -21.67
CA ILE A 55 17.59 -5.50 -22.26
C ILE A 55 18.37 -4.24 -22.68
N LEU A 56 17.71 -3.26 -23.28
CA LEU A 56 18.34 -1.98 -23.65
C LEU A 56 18.93 -1.27 -22.44
N LEU A 57 18.15 -1.17 -21.34
CA LEU A 57 18.63 -0.54 -20.11
C LEU A 57 19.79 -1.32 -19.47
N LEU A 58 19.77 -2.65 -19.54
CA LEU A 58 20.90 -3.49 -19.10
C LEU A 58 22.15 -3.25 -19.93
N ALA A 59 22.02 -3.10 -21.25
CA ALA A 59 23.13 -2.82 -22.15
C ALA A 59 23.75 -1.45 -21.83
N ILE A 60 22.93 -0.41 -21.61
CA ILE A 60 23.39 0.93 -21.21
C ILE A 60 24.10 0.88 -19.85
N GLY A 61 23.59 0.08 -18.93
CA GLY A 61 24.13 -0.10 -17.57
C GLY A 61 25.29 -1.11 -17.45
N LYS A 62 25.79 -1.71 -18.55
CA LYS A 62 26.78 -2.80 -18.51
C LYS A 62 28.03 -2.46 -17.71
N ASP A 63 28.59 -1.27 -17.91
CA ASP A 63 29.84 -0.80 -17.30
C ASP A 63 29.59 0.03 -16.02
N ALA A 64 28.50 -0.22 -15.33
CA ALA A 64 28.19 0.50 -14.09
C ALA A 64 29.12 0.10 -12.95
N VAL A 65 29.62 1.11 -12.22
CA VAL A 65 30.37 0.88 -10.97
C VAL A 65 29.41 0.30 -9.92
N LYS A 66 29.80 -0.81 -9.30
CA LYS A 66 28.98 -1.53 -8.30
C LYS A 66 28.92 -0.84 -6.94
N SER A 67 28.81 0.49 -6.91
CA SER A 67 28.66 1.28 -5.71
C SER A 67 27.35 2.07 -5.76
N LEU A 68 26.56 1.98 -4.72
CA LEU A 68 25.30 2.74 -4.57
C LEU A 68 25.41 3.66 -3.35
N ASN A 69 25.05 4.91 -3.55
CA ASN A 69 24.91 5.91 -2.49
C ASN A 69 23.44 5.97 -2.03
N ARG A 70 23.19 6.61 -0.89
CA ARG A 70 21.79 6.82 -0.41
C ARG A 70 20.95 7.61 -1.41
N ARG A 71 21.55 8.61 -2.11
CA ARG A 71 20.86 9.39 -3.16
C ARG A 71 20.43 8.51 -4.32
N ASP A 72 21.29 7.59 -4.76
CA ASP A 72 20.94 6.62 -5.83
C ASP A 72 19.74 5.77 -5.41
N GLY A 73 19.67 5.36 -4.13
CA GLY A 73 18.54 4.59 -3.59
C GLY A 73 17.21 5.32 -3.71
N TYR A 74 17.15 6.60 -3.35
CA TYR A 74 15.92 7.41 -3.47
C TYR A 74 15.47 7.56 -4.93
N VAL A 75 16.41 7.80 -5.86
CA VAL A 75 16.10 7.89 -7.29
C VAL A 75 15.60 6.55 -7.83
N ILE A 76 16.31 5.45 -7.52
CA ILE A 76 15.93 4.10 -7.99
C ILE A 76 14.51 3.75 -7.55
N VAL A 77 14.20 3.94 -6.27
CA VAL A 77 12.89 3.59 -5.73
C VAL A 77 11.80 4.41 -6.41
N SER A 78 11.93 5.73 -6.45
CA SER A 78 10.89 6.59 -7.04
C SER A 78 10.68 6.33 -8.53
N VAL A 79 11.78 6.19 -9.30
CA VAL A 79 11.71 5.94 -10.75
C VAL A 79 11.21 4.52 -11.03
N ALA A 80 11.56 3.52 -10.20
CA ALA A 80 11.09 2.15 -10.37
C ALA A 80 9.56 2.06 -10.33
N TRP A 81 8.91 2.71 -9.37
CA TRP A 81 7.45 2.71 -9.25
C TRP A 81 6.76 3.31 -10.46
N VAL A 82 7.28 4.44 -10.97
CA VAL A 82 6.77 5.07 -12.20
C VAL A 82 7.00 4.15 -13.41
N THR A 83 8.19 3.54 -13.50
CA THR A 83 8.54 2.63 -14.60
C THR A 83 7.65 1.40 -14.62
N PHE A 84 7.45 0.74 -13.47
CA PHE A 84 6.52 -0.39 -13.36
C PHE A 84 5.10 0.00 -13.76
N SER A 85 4.63 1.16 -13.34
CA SER A 85 3.28 1.60 -13.74
C SER A 85 3.16 1.92 -15.23
N LEU A 86 4.23 2.44 -15.85
CA LEU A 86 4.25 2.71 -17.29
C LEU A 86 4.26 1.42 -18.14
N PHE A 87 5.02 0.41 -17.75
CA PHE A 87 5.05 -0.85 -18.49
C PHE A 87 3.89 -1.77 -18.11
N GLY A 88 3.49 -1.77 -16.85
CA GLY A 88 2.35 -2.55 -16.38
C GLY A 88 1.00 -2.11 -16.91
N MET A 89 0.86 -0.88 -17.42
CA MET A 89 -0.36 -0.44 -18.09
C MET A 89 -0.54 -1.01 -19.50
N LEU A 90 0.54 -1.52 -20.12
CA LEU A 90 0.53 -1.95 -21.52
C LEU A 90 -0.54 -3.03 -21.83
N PRO A 91 -0.75 -4.08 -21.00
CA PRO A 91 -1.78 -5.07 -21.28
C PRO A 91 -3.19 -4.47 -21.35
N TYR A 92 -3.49 -3.47 -20.49
CA TYR A 92 -4.79 -2.79 -20.51
C TYR A 92 -4.98 -1.95 -21.76
N TYR A 93 -3.94 -1.18 -22.12
CA TYR A 93 -3.98 -0.24 -23.24
C TYR A 93 -3.94 -0.97 -24.60
N ILE A 94 -3.01 -1.91 -24.78
CA ILE A 94 -2.84 -2.66 -26.04
C ILE A 94 -4.03 -3.59 -26.28
N GLY A 95 -4.55 -4.20 -25.21
CA GLY A 95 -5.75 -5.05 -25.29
C GLY A 95 -7.06 -4.28 -25.51
N GLY A 96 -7.02 -2.93 -25.44
CA GLY A 96 -8.21 -2.09 -25.60
C GLY A 96 -9.19 -2.16 -24.41
N TYR A 97 -8.78 -2.78 -23.30
CA TYR A 97 -9.61 -2.88 -22.09
C TYR A 97 -9.75 -1.55 -21.37
N ILE A 98 -8.70 -0.73 -21.42
CA ILE A 98 -8.67 0.65 -20.92
C ILE A 98 -8.02 1.50 -22.02
N PRO A 99 -8.82 2.14 -22.89
CA PRO A 99 -8.30 2.84 -24.05
C PRO A 99 -7.62 4.19 -23.74
N SER A 100 -7.88 4.77 -22.58
CA SER A 100 -7.23 6.00 -22.12
C SER A 100 -5.89 5.69 -21.48
N VAL A 101 -4.80 6.37 -21.90
CA VAL A 101 -3.48 6.27 -21.29
C VAL A 101 -3.51 6.72 -19.82
N THR A 102 -4.25 7.81 -19.52
CA THR A 102 -4.42 8.32 -18.16
C THR A 102 -5.05 7.27 -17.26
N ASP A 103 -6.13 6.65 -17.73
CA ASP A 103 -6.87 5.63 -16.98
C ASP A 103 -6.05 4.35 -16.79
N ALA A 104 -5.38 3.89 -17.84
CA ALA A 104 -4.52 2.71 -17.78
C ALA A 104 -3.34 2.90 -16.82
N PHE A 105 -2.72 4.09 -16.84
CA PHE A 105 -1.66 4.44 -15.89
C PHE A 105 -2.19 4.52 -14.46
N PHE A 106 -3.34 5.18 -14.26
CA PHE A 106 -3.99 5.30 -12.95
C PHE A 106 -4.31 3.93 -12.35
N GLU A 107 -4.95 3.03 -13.12
CA GLU A 107 -5.29 1.67 -12.66
C GLU A 107 -4.03 0.90 -12.26
N THR A 108 -2.96 1.02 -13.04
CA THR A 108 -1.69 0.32 -12.77
C THR A 108 -0.94 0.92 -11.57
N MET A 109 -0.89 2.26 -11.45
CA MET A 109 -0.30 2.94 -10.30
C MET A 109 -1.07 2.58 -9.03
N SER A 110 -2.40 2.55 -9.08
CA SER A 110 -3.26 2.09 -7.99
C SER A 110 -2.98 0.63 -7.64
N GLY A 111 -2.74 -0.22 -8.64
CA GLY A 111 -2.35 -1.61 -8.45
C GLY A 111 -1.04 -1.73 -7.71
N PHE A 112 0.06 -1.23 -8.27
CA PHE A 112 1.39 -1.37 -7.67
C PHE A 112 1.52 -0.64 -6.33
N SER A 113 0.92 0.54 -6.16
CA SER A 113 0.92 1.23 -4.86
C SER A 113 0.04 0.54 -3.81
N SER A 114 -0.67 -0.54 -4.17
CA SER A 114 -1.66 -1.24 -3.34
C SER A 114 -2.76 -0.28 -2.83
N THR A 115 -3.14 0.71 -3.65
CA THR A 115 -4.20 1.66 -3.28
C THR A 115 -5.58 1.03 -3.46
N GLY A 116 -5.84 0.38 -4.60
CA GLY A 116 -7.13 -0.27 -4.85
C GLY A 116 -8.23 0.63 -5.43
N ALA A 117 -7.94 1.92 -5.68
CA ALA A 117 -8.83 2.78 -6.43
C ALA A 117 -8.91 2.32 -7.89
N THR A 118 -10.11 2.18 -8.44
CA THR A 118 -10.32 1.65 -9.80
C THR A 118 -11.12 2.61 -10.66
N ILE A 119 -10.80 2.62 -11.96
CA ILE A 119 -11.60 3.32 -12.98
C ILE A 119 -12.58 2.38 -13.71
N LEU A 120 -12.57 1.09 -13.39
CA LEU A 120 -13.40 0.10 -14.04
C LEU A 120 -14.84 0.13 -13.51
N ASN A 121 -15.82 0.18 -14.41
CA ASN A 121 -17.24 0.18 -14.08
C ASN A 121 -17.90 -1.20 -14.25
N ASN A 122 -17.21 -2.15 -14.89
CA ASN A 122 -17.69 -3.51 -15.10
C ASN A 122 -16.52 -4.48 -15.03
N ILE A 123 -16.20 -4.90 -13.80
CA ILE A 123 -15.04 -5.76 -13.53
C ILE A 123 -15.28 -7.17 -14.02
N GLU A 124 -16.51 -7.70 -13.89
CA GLU A 124 -16.86 -9.07 -14.26
C GLU A 124 -16.76 -9.34 -15.78
N SER A 125 -16.78 -8.30 -16.60
CA SER A 125 -16.61 -8.43 -18.06
C SER A 125 -15.15 -8.54 -18.50
N MET A 126 -14.19 -8.31 -17.59
CA MET A 126 -12.78 -8.37 -17.90
C MET A 126 -12.29 -9.82 -18.00
N PRO A 127 -11.36 -10.14 -18.94
CA PRO A 127 -10.76 -11.45 -19.03
C PRO A 127 -10.00 -11.84 -17.74
N HIS A 128 -9.92 -13.15 -17.49
CA HIS A 128 -9.21 -13.69 -16.31
C HIS A 128 -7.74 -13.29 -16.26
N GLY A 129 -7.04 -13.23 -17.39
CA GLY A 129 -5.65 -12.77 -17.44
C GLY A 129 -5.52 -11.33 -16.94
N ILE A 130 -6.41 -10.42 -17.36
CA ILE A 130 -6.45 -9.02 -16.92
C ILE A 130 -6.79 -8.91 -15.42
N LEU A 131 -7.78 -9.65 -14.94
CA LEU A 131 -8.14 -9.67 -13.52
C LEU A 131 -7.00 -10.22 -12.65
N PHE A 132 -6.32 -11.25 -13.14
CA PHE A 132 -5.15 -11.81 -12.47
C PHE A 132 -3.99 -10.81 -12.43
N TRP A 133 -3.75 -10.06 -13.52
CA TRP A 133 -2.75 -9.01 -13.57
C TRP A 133 -3.03 -7.91 -12.53
N ARG A 134 -4.28 -7.45 -12.41
CA ARG A 134 -4.69 -6.50 -11.37
C ARG A 134 -4.32 -7.00 -9.97
N ALA A 135 -4.67 -8.24 -9.64
CA ALA A 135 -4.34 -8.84 -8.34
C ALA A 135 -2.82 -9.02 -8.16
N MET A 136 -2.10 -9.42 -9.20
CA MET A 136 -0.66 -9.62 -9.20
C MET A 136 0.09 -8.31 -8.95
N THR A 137 -0.31 -7.19 -9.58
CA THR A 137 0.31 -5.88 -9.34
C THR A 137 0.24 -5.49 -7.88
N GLN A 138 -0.90 -5.71 -7.21
CA GLN A 138 -1.05 -5.45 -5.79
C GLN A 138 -0.21 -6.38 -4.92
N TRP A 139 -0.21 -7.68 -5.23
CA TRP A 139 0.54 -8.67 -4.44
C TRP A 139 2.05 -8.36 -4.41
N ILE A 140 2.60 -7.96 -5.54
CA ILE A 140 4.01 -7.57 -5.67
C ILE A 140 4.24 -6.20 -5.03
N GLY A 141 3.35 -5.24 -5.29
CA GLY A 141 3.40 -3.91 -4.73
C GLY A 141 3.33 -3.92 -3.20
N GLY A 142 2.58 -4.84 -2.61
CA GLY A 142 2.36 -4.93 -1.16
C GLY A 142 3.63 -5.08 -0.34
N LEU A 143 4.55 -5.96 -0.73
CA LEU A 143 5.86 -6.06 -0.07
C LEU A 143 6.87 -4.99 -0.52
N GLY A 144 6.49 -4.20 -1.51
CA GLY A 144 7.40 -3.27 -2.15
C GLY A 144 8.31 -3.97 -3.16
N ILE A 145 8.47 -3.32 -4.31
CA ILE A 145 9.36 -3.76 -5.38
C ILE A 145 10.78 -3.96 -4.85
N VAL A 146 11.17 -3.21 -3.84
CA VAL A 146 12.51 -3.20 -3.27
C VAL A 146 12.76 -4.36 -2.32
N PHE A 147 11.75 -4.84 -1.58
CA PHE A 147 11.89 -6.09 -0.82
C PHE A 147 12.17 -7.26 -1.75
N PHE A 148 11.50 -7.28 -2.89
CA PHE A 148 11.74 -8.26 -3.93
C PHE A 148 13.16 -8.12 -4.52
N THR A 149 13.62 -6.89 -4.77
CA THR A 149 14.97 -6.62 -5.27
C THR A 149 16.06 -6.95 -4.26
N ILE A 150 15.84 -6.81 -2.94
CA ILE A 150 16.81 -7.24 -1.93
C ILE A 150 16.98 -8.75 -1.94
N ALA A 151 15.95 -9.51 -2.22
CA ALA A 151 16.06 -10.96 -2.37
C ALA A 151 16.79 -11.35 -3.67
N VAL A 152 16.67 -10.56 -4.74
CA VAL A 152 17.17 -10.85 -6.09
C VAL A 152 18.50 -10.14 -6.39
N LEU A 153 18.70 -8.88 -6.00
CA LEU A 153 19.92 -8.11 -6.28
C LEU A 153 21.21 -8.75 -5.73
N PRO A 154 21.24 -9.41 -4.55
CA PRO A 154 22.44 -10.10 -4.10
C PRO A 154 22.86 -11.25 -5.01
N ILE A 155 21.91 -11.89 -5.71
CA ILE A 155 22.18 -12.95 -6.70
C ILE A 155 23.02 -12.39 -7.86
N PHE A 156 22.82 -11.13 -8.19
CA PHE A 156 23.54 -10.42 -9.24
C PHE A 156 24.77 -9.64 -8.74
N GLY A 157 25.17 -9.82 -7.47
CA GLY A 157 26.35 -9.19 -6.88
C GLY A 157 26.21 -7.68 -6.60
N VAL A 158 24.99 -7.18 -6.48
CA VAL A 158 24.69 -5.77 -6.18
C VAL A 158 24.17 -5.65 -4.75
N GLY A 159 24.77 -4.73 -3.94
CA GLY A 159 24.31 -4.46 -2.55
C GLY A 159 22.96 -3.73 -2.54
N GLY A 160 21.86 -4.41 -2.21
CA GLY A 160 20.51 -3.82 -2.14
C GLY A 160 20.19 -3.04 -0.85
N ILE A 161 21.17 -2.91 0.07
CA ILE A 161 20.96 -2.30 1.41
C ILE A 161 20.53 -0.83 1.32
N GLN A 162 21.09 -0.05 0.38
CA GLN A 162 20.79 1.36 0.21
C GLN A 162 19.39 1.59 -0.35
N VAL A 163 18.94 0.69 -1.22
CA VAL A 163 17.61 0.71 -1.83
C VAL A 163 16.57 0.37 -0.77
N PHE A 164 16.83 -0.65 0.08
CA PHE A 164 15.99 -0.99 1.21
C PHE A 164 15.85 0.13 2.24
N ALA A 165 16.96 0.81 2.56
CA ALA A 165 16.93 1.93 3.50
C ALA A 165 16.13 3.14 2.98
N ALA A 166 15.96 3.27 1.67
CA ALA A 166 15.15 4.32 1.05
C ALA A 166 13.64 4.01 1.10
N GLU A 167 13.25 2.74 1.09
CA GLU A 167 11.84 2.33 1.17
C GLU A 167 11.38 2.06 2.61
N ALA A 168 12.27 1.52 3.47
CA ALA A 168 11.96 1.20 4.86
C ALA A 168 12.10 2.45 5.77
N SER A 169 11.41 3.52 5.43
CA SER A 169 11.43 4.80 6.15
C SER A 169 10.49 4.80 7.36
N GLY A 170 10.71 3.91 8.32
CA GLY A 170 9.97 3.92 9.60
C GLY A 170 10.78 4.59 10.73
N PRO A 171 10.12 5.14 11.77
CA PRO A 171 10.79 5.77 12.91
C PRO A 171 11.57 4.78 13.79
N THR A 172 11.41 3.48 13.59
CA THR A 172 12.12 2.43 14.33
C THR A 172 12.69 1.40 13.35
N HIS A 173 14.02 1.26 13.36
CA HIS A 173 14.70 0.19 12.64
C HIS A 173 14.86 -1.03 13.57
N ASP A 174 13.88 -1.93 13.56
CA ASP A 174 13.99 -3.20 14.27
C ASP A 174 14.97 -4.14 13.54
N LYS A 175 16.22 -4.18 14.03
CA LYS A 175 17.23 -5.12 13.55
C LYS A 175 16.96 -6.51 14.14
N VAL A 176 16.28 -7.39 13.42
CA VAL A 176 16.04 -8.77 13.87
C VAL A 176 17.23 -9.68 13.58
N HIS A 177 17.99 -9.40 12.53
CA HIS A 177 19.17 -10.16 12.13
C HIS A 177 20.28 -9.24 11.61
N PRO A 178 21.56 -9.57 11.87
CA PRO A 178 22.69 -8.78 11.35
C PRO A 178 22.82 -8.82 9.82
N ARG A 179 22.09 -9.72 9.14
CA ARG A 179 22.04 -9.84 7.68
C ARG A 179 20.65 -9.52 7.16
N ILE A 180 20.48 -8.34 6.60
CA ILE A 180 19.19 -7.82 6.04
C ILE A 180 18.57 -8.81 5.05
N GLY A 181 19.37 -9.48 4.21
CA GLY A 181 18.86 -10.46 3.24
C GLY A 181 18.20 -11.71 3.87
N ILE A 182 18.61 -12.12 5.07
CA ILE A 182 17.98 -13.24 5.79
C ILE A 182 16.61 -12.81 6.32
N THR A 183 16.53 -11.63 6.92
CA THR A 183 15.26 -11.06 7.41
C THR A 183 14.25 -10.91 6.27
N ALA A 184 14.68 -10.39 5.11
CA ALA A 184 13.84 -10.24 3.94
C ALA A 184 13.25 -11.58 3.46
N LYS A 185 14.06 -12.65 3.40
CA LYS A 185 13.59 -14.00 3.03
C LYS A 185 12.52 -14.53 3.99
N TRP A 186 12.68 -14.33 5.29
CA TRP A 186 11.71 -14.75 6.28
C TRP A 186 10.39 -13.96 6.19
N ILE A 187 10.47 -12.65 5.99
CA ILE A 187 9.28 -11.80 5.79
C ILE A 187 8.54 -12.25 4.52
N TRP A 188 9.27 -12.52 3.44
CA TRP A 188 8.68 -13.05 2.21
C TRP A 188 8.00 -14.40 2.42
N GLY A 189 8.63 -15.28 3.20
CA GLY A 189 8.07 -16.58 3.57
C GLY A 189 6.77 -16.46 4.36
N ILE A 190 6.69 -15.54 5.33
CA ILE A 190 5.47 -15.25 6.09
C ILE A 190 4.37 -14.72 5.16
N TYR A 191 4.70 -13.76 4.30
CA TYR A 191 3.76 -13.18 3.35
C TYR A 191 3.18 -14.23 2.39
N ALA A 192 4.03 -15.03 1.76
CA ALA A 192 3.60 -16.12 0.88
C ALA A 192 2.81 -17.21 1.63
N GLY A 193 3.22 -17.52 2.86
CA GLY A 193 2.51 -18.46 3.73
C GLY A 193 1.12 -17.98 4.11
N MET A 194 0.99 -16.69 4.48
CA MET A 194 -0.32 -16.07 4.75
C MET A 194 -1.20 -16.10 3.50
N THR A 195 -0.65 -15.76 2.34
CA THR A 195 -1.38 -15.79 1.07
C THR A 195 -1.88 -17.21 0.76
N GLY A 196 -1.01 -18.22 0.85
CA GLY A 196 -1.39 -19.62 0.59
C GLY A 196 -2.46 -20.13 1.57
N THR A 197 -2.33 -19.81 2.86
CA THR A 197 -3.34 -20.18 3.86
C THR A 197 -4.68 -19.52 3.56
N LEU A 198 -4.68 -18.24 3.19
CA LEU A 198 -5.90 -17.53 2.86
C LEU A 198 -6.59 -18.13 1.62
N ILE A 199 -5.83 -18.48 0.56
CA ILE A 199 -6.40 -19.15 -0.63
C ILE A 199 -7.18 -20.38 -0.21
N VAL A 200 -6.57 -21.25 0.61
CA VAL A 200 -7.22 -22.49 1.07
C VAL A 200 -8.51 -22.17 1.85
N LEU A 201 -8.47 -21.24 2.77
CA LEU A 201 -9.65 -20.85 3.58
C LEU A 201 -10.78 -20.26 2.74
N LEU A 202 -10.46 -19.44 1.72
CA LEU A 202 -11.47 -18.86 0.84
C LEU A 202 -12.12 -19.90 -0.06
N VAL A 203 -11.34 -20.89 -0.56
CA VAL A 203 -11.89 -22.03 -1.31
C VAL A 203 -12.84 -22.84 -0.41
N PHE A 204 -12.49 -23.11 0.85
CA PHE A 204 -13.40 -23.76 1.81
C PHE A 204 -14.65 -22.91 2.09
N GLY A 205 -14.55 -21.58 1.99
CA GLY A 205 -15.67 -20.65 2.08
C GLY A 205 -16.62 -20.64 0.88
N GLY A 206 -16.30 -21.41 -0.18
CA GLY A 206 -17.12 -21.52 -1.39
C GLY A 206 -16.77 -20.53 -2.51
N MET A 207 -15.67 -19.78 -2.38
CA MET A 207 -15.14 -19.00 -3.52
C MET A 207 -14.56 -19.92 -4.60
N SER A 208 -14.64 -19.51 -5.87
CA SER A 208 -13.90 -20.16 -6.94
C SER A 208 -12.39 -20.13 -6.67
N VAL A 209 -11.64 -21.11 -7.18
CA VAL A 209 -10.18 -21.14 -7.01
C VAL A 209 -9.54 -19.85 -7.56
N PHE A 210 -10.01 -19.37 -8.71
CA PHE A 210 -9.52 -18.14 -9.31
C PHE A 210 -9.78 -16.92 -8.43
N ASP A 211 -11.02 -16.73 -7.99
CA ASP A 211 -11.36 -15.61 -7.10
C ASP A 211 -10.61 -15.69 -5.77
N SER A 212 -10.44 -16.90 -5.22
CA SER A 212 -9.68 -17.12 -3.97
C SER A 212 -8.22 -16.70 -4.11
N ILE A 213 -7.57 -16.99 -5.24
CA ILE A 213 -6.19 -16.58 -5.50
C ILE A 213 -6.12 -15.04 -5.62
N CYS A 214 -7.00 -14.44 -6.44
CA CYS A 214 -7.02 -12.99 -6.64
C CYS A 214 -7.29 -12.25 -5.33
N HIS A 215 -8.32 -12.64 -4.55
CA HIS A 215 -8.64 -12.00 -3.29
C HIS A 215 -7.58 -12.24 -2.21
N ALA A 216 -6.92 -13.42 -2.17
CA ALA A 216 -5.82 -13.64 -1.25
C ALA A 216 -4.62 -12.74 -1.58
N PHE A 217 -4.30 -12.54 -2.86
CA PHE A 217 -3.25 -11.62 -3.29
C PHE A 217 -3.54 -10.19 -2.82
N THR A 218 -4.75 -9.72 -3.04
CA THR A 218 -5.15 -8.35 -2.75
C THR A 218 -5.44 -8.11 -1.26
N THR A 219 -5.81 -9.15 -0.48
CA THR A 219 -5.95 -9.08 0.98
C THR A 219 -4.59 -8.98 1.67
N THR A 220 -3.65 -9.86 1.35
CA THR A 220 -2.34 -9.89 2.02
C THR A 220 -1.48 -8.70 1.66
N SER A 221 -1.64 -8.16 0.45
CA SER A 221 -1.02 -6.91 0.02
C SER A 221 -1.70 -5.66 0.57
N THR A 222 -2.88 -5.82 1.20
CA THR A 222 -3.73 -4.71 1.63
C THR A 222 -4.07 -3.75 0.50
N GLY A 223 -4.42 -4.30 -0.68
CA GLY A 223 -4.63 -3.52 -1.90
C GLY A 223 -6.09 -3.37 -2.33
N GLY A 224 -6.96 -4.37 -2.06
CA GLY A 224 -8.41 -4.27 -2.21
C GLY A 224 -9.00 -4.40 -3.61
N PHE A 225 -8.22 -4.66 -4.64
CA PHE A 225 -8.81 -5.01 -5.93
C PHE A 225 -9.58 -6.33 -5.83
N SER A 226 -10.79 -6.31 -6.38
CA SER A 226 -11.68 -7.47 -6.44
C SER A 226 -11.89 -7.93 -7.88
N THR A 227 -12.28 -9.18 -8.05
CA THR A 227 -12.79 -9.73 -9.31
C THR A 227 -14.30 -9.44 -9.49
N LYS A 228 -14.92 -8.82 -8.48
CA LYS A 228 -16.35 -8.47 -8.46
C LYS A 228 -16.53 -6.98 -8.25
N GLN A 229 -17.50 -6.38 -8.94
CA GLN A 229 -17.80 -4.95 -8.79
C GLN A 229 -18.30 -4.62 -7.38
N ALA A 230 -19.13 -5.49 -6.80
CA ALA A 230 -19.60 -5.35 -5.42
C ALA A 230 -18.56 -5.74 -4.35
N SER A 231 -17.28 -5.95 -4.71
CA SER A 231 -16.23 -6.36 -3.80
C SER A 231 -16.60 -7.65 -3.04
N ILE A 232 -16.34 -7.71 -1.74
CA ILE A 232 -16.61 -8.89 -0.90
C ILE A 232 -18.11 -9.06 -0.62
N GLU A 233 -18.90 -8.00 -0.68
CA GLU A 233 -20.36 -8.05 -0.53
C GLU A 233 -21.01 -9.04 -1.50
N TYR A 234 -20.41 -9.24 -2.69
CA TYR A 234 -20.90 -10.19 -3.70
C TYR A 234 -21.12 -11.61 -3.16
N TYR A 235 -20.30 -12.05 -2.20
CA TYR A 235 -20.35 -13.44 -1.70
C TYR A 235 -21.41 -13.67 -0.64
N HIS A 236 -21.96 -12.64 -0.03
CA HIS A 236 -23.00 -12.70 1.02
C HIS A 236 -22.70 -13.76 2.11
N SER A 237 -21.44 -13.96 2.48
CA SER A 237 -20.99 -15.01 3.39
C SER A 237 -20.32 -14.44 4.64
N PRO A 238 -20.93 -14.58 5.82
CA PRO A 238 -20.30 -14.18 7.09
C PRO A 238 -18.93 -14.85 7.31
N TYR A 239 -18.77 -16.08 6.87
CA TYR A 239 -17.49 -16.80 6.97
C TYR A 239 -16.38 -16.07 6.19
N ILE A 240 -16.65 -15.70 4.94
CA ILE A 240 -15.70 -14.98 4.08
C ILE A 240 -15.36 -13.63 4.70
N ASP A 241 -16.36 -12.89 5.19
CA ASP A 241 -16.18 -11.60 5.85
C ASP A 241 -15.21 -11.70 7.03
N TYR A 242 -15.40 -12.66 7.92
CA TYR A 242 -14.53 -12.85 9.09
C TYR A 242 -13.13 -13.34 8.70
N VAL A 243 -13.01 -14.29 7.76
CA VAL A 243 -11.71 -14.79 7.31
C VAL A 243 -10.90 -13.64 6.71
N ILE A 244 -11.47 -12.88 5.78
CA ILE A 244 -10.79 -11.74 5.16
C ILE A 244 -10.44 -10.69 6.22
N SER A 245 -11.34 -10.35 7.16
CA SER A 245 -11.08 -9.41 8.26
C SER A 245 -9.87 -9.82 9.10
N ILE A 246 -9.76 -11.10 9.45
CA ILE A 246 -8.62 -11.63 10.21
C ILE A 246 -7.31 -11.46 9.42
N PHE A 247 -7.31 -11.80 8.13
CA PHE A 247 -6.10 -11.70 7.32
C PHE A 247 -5.73 -10.25 6.98
N MET A 248 -6.70 -9.36 6.78
CA MET A 248 -6.45 -7.91 6.69
C MET A 248 -5.81 -7.40 7.98
N PHE A 249 -6.36 -7.76 9.15
CA PHE A 249 -5.80 -7.37 10.45
C PHE A 249 -4.35 -7.87 10.62
N LEU A 250 -4.07 -9.14 10.28
CA LEU A 250 -2.72 -9.72 10.34
C LEU A 250 -1.76 -9.03 9.37
N SER A 251 -2.20 -8.68 8.16
CA SER A 251 -1.40 -7.94 7.17
C SER A 251 -1.10 -6.51 7.61
N GLY A 252 -1.94 -5.93 8.48
CA GLY A 252 -1.72 -4.65 9.13
C GLY A 252 -0.71 -4.67 10.27
N ILE A 253 -0.27 -5.83 10.74
CA ILE A 253 0.75 -5.95 11.78
C ILE A 253 2.15 -5.84 11.16
N ASN A 254 3.10 -5.27 11.91
CA ASN A 254 4.50 -5.26 11.54
C ASN A 254 5.03 -6.70 11.28
N PHE A 255 5.52 -6.98 10.08
CA PHE A 255 6.02 -8.31 9.70
C PHE A 255 7.19 -8.79 10.57
N THR A 256 7.98 -7.86 11.10
CA THR A 256 9.05 -8.19 12.06
C THR A 256 8.47 -8.70 13.38
N LEU A 257 7.34 -8.13 13.84
CA LEU A 257 6.63 -8.63 15.02
C LEU A 257 6.01 -10.02 14.76
N LEU A 258 5.44 -10.24 13.58
CA LEU A 258 4.96 -11.57 13.18
C LEU A 258 6.11 -12.60 13.19
N LEU A 259 7.28 -12.24 12.67
CA LEU A 259 8.45 -13.10 12.73
C LEU A 259 8.86 -13.42 14.17
N LEU A 260 8.80 -12.47 15.10
CA LEU A 260 9.08 -12.71 16.52
C LEU A 260 8.05 -13.65 17.14
N MET A 261 6.79 -13.55 16.76
CA MET A 261 5.73 -14.46 17.21
C MET A 261 6.01 -15.90 16.76
N PHE A 262 6.34 -16.11 15.48
CA PHE A 262 6.68 -17.44 14.95
C PHE A 262 7.97 -18.01 15.58
N ASN A 263 8.89 -17.17 16.01
CA ASN A 263 10.10 -17.57 16.74
C ASN A 263 9.87 -17.76 18.26
N GLY A 264 8.61 -17.88 18.71
CA GLY A 264 8.26 -18.18 20.10
C GLY A 264 8.36 -16.99 21.07
N LYS A 265 8.68 -15.77 20.59
CA LYS A 265 8.81 -14.57 21.42
C LYS A 265 7.46 -13.86 21.63
N ILE A 266 6.43 -14.62 22.01
CA ILE A 266 5.03 -14.16 22.13
C ILE A 266 4.89 -12.99 23.13
N LYS A 267 5.66 -12.99 24.22
CA LYS A 267 5.62 -11.87 25.18
C LYS A 267 6.01 -10.54 24.58
N LYS A 268 7.01 -10.51 23.66
CA LYS A 268 7.39 -9.27 22.97
C LYS A 268 6.31 -8.81 21.99
N PHE A 269 5.67 -9.76 21.31
CA PHE A 269 4.57 -9.49 20.40
C PHE A 269 3.39 -8.83 21.13
N ILE A 270 2.86 -9.44 22.19
CA ILE A 270 1.67 -8.95 22.91
C ILE A 270 1.93 -7.61 23.65
N HIS A 271 3.18 -7.35 24.08
CA HIS A 271 3.49 -6.13 24.84
C HIS A 271 3.95 -4.96 23.96
N ASP A 272 3.99 -5.11 22.64
CA ASP A 272 4.34 -4.04 21.73
C ASP A 272 3.34 -2.88 21.80
N ALA A 273 3.86 -1.65 21.91
CA ALA A 273 3.04 -0.46 22.09
C ALA A 273 2.24 -0.09 20.84
N GLU A 274 2.83 -0.30 19.65
CA GLU A 274 2.18 -0.02 18.38
C GLU A 274 1.04 -1.01 18.12
N LEU A 275 1.29 -2.31 18.33
CA LEU A 275 0.28 -3.36 18.18
C LEU A 275 -0.90 -3.14 19.15
N LYS A 276 -0.64 -2.75 20.39
CA LYS A 276 -1.69 -2.40 21.36
C LYS A 276 -2.53 -1.23 20.89
N PHE A 277 -1.87 -0.15 20.42
CA PHE A 277 -2.59 1.01 19.90
C PHE A 277 -3.45 0.63 18.70
N TYR A 278 -2.91 -0.13 17.75
CA TYR A 278 -3.64 -0.63 16.59
C TYR A 278 -4.86 -1.46 16.98
N PHE A 279 -4.69 -2.44 17.87
CA PHE A 279 -5.79 -3.28 18.37
C PHE A 279 -6.89 -2.47 19.06
N TRP A 280 -6.52 -1.52 19.93
CA TRP A 280 -7.49 -0.69 20.63
C TRP A 280 -8.19 0.30 19.69
N CYS A 281 -7.51 0.81 18.70
CA CYS A 281 -8.09 1.67 17.67
C CYS A 281 -9.17 0.90 16.87
N VAL A 282 -8.83 -0.29 16.34
CA VAL A 282 -9.79 -1.16 15.65
C VAL A 282 -10.98 -1.46 16.57
N SER A 283 -10.73 -1.89 17.80
CA SER A 283 -11.80 -2.28 18.73
C SER A 283 -12.73 -1.12 19.07
N PHE A 284 -12.16 0.05 19.36
CA PHE A 284 -12.95 1.24 19.71
C PHE A 284 -13.88 1.67 18.56
N PHE A 285 -13.33 1.85 17.35
CA PHE A 285 -14.16 2.27 16.22
C PHE A 285 -15.17 1.21 15.80
N THR A 286 -14.80 -0.08 15.85
CA THR A 286 -15.73 -1.17 15.55
C THR A 286 -16.92 -1.16 16.49
N ILE A 287 -16.68 -1.11 17.81
CA ILE A 287 -17.75 -1.12 18.81
C ILE A 287 -18.62 0.14 18.68
N PHE A 288 -17.98 1.31 18.53
CA PHE A 288 -18.70 2.57 18.38
C PHE A 288 -19.63 2.55 17.16
N ILE A 289 -19.12 2.15 15.99
CA ILE A 289 -19.90 2.09 14.74
C ILE A 289 -20.99 1.01 14.84
N ALA A 290 -20.68 -0.17 15.39
CA ALA A 290 -21.65 -1.25 15.54
C ALA A 290 -22.84 -0.86 16.43
N VAL A 291 -22.58 -0.23 17.58
CA VAL A 291 -23.64 0.25 18.48
C VAL A 291 -24.49 1.31 17.79
N TRP A 292 -23.86 2.25 17.08
CA TRP A 292 -24.57 3.31 16.38
C TRP A 292 -25.45 2.75 15.25
N LEU A 293 -24.92 1.82 14.44
CA LEU A 293 -25.69 1.17 13.36
C LEU A 293 -26.86 0.36 13.92
N HIS A 294 -26.65 -0.41 14.98
CA HIS A 294 -27.73 -1.16 15.61
C HIS A 294 -28.86 -0.25 16.12
N GLN A 295 -28.53 0.93 16.67
CA GLN A 295 -29.53 1.88 17.17
C GLN A 295 -30.26 2.65 16.07
N THR A 296 -29.62 2.90 14.93
CA THR A 296 -30.17 3.77 13.88
C THR A 296 -30.75 3.02 12.69
N SER A 297 -30.30 1.77 12.43
CA SER A 297 -30.64 1.01 11.21
C SER A 297 -31.19 -0.33 11.57
N SER A 298 -32.09 -0.65 12.26
CA SER A 298 -32.76 -1.96 12.51
C SER A 298 -31.94 -3.24 12.18
N MET A 299 -30.61 -3.14 12.10
CA MET A 299 -29.70 -4.26 11.84
C MET A 299 -29.58 -5.13 13.08
N GLU A 300 -29.48 -6.44 12.89
CA GLU A 300 -29.14 -7.34 13.98
C GLU A 300 -27.75 -7.03 14.54
N ILE A 301 -27.53 -7.31 15.84
CA ILE A 301 -26.27 -6.99 16.54
C ILE A 301 -25.06 -7.65 15.83
N GLU A 302 -25.22 -8.91 15.38
CA GLU A 302 -24.16 -9.64 14.68
C GLU A 302 -23.82 -8.97 13.34
N GLU A 303 -24.83 -8.64 12.55
CA GLU A 303 -24.64 -8.01 11.25
C GLU A 303 -24.01 -6.62 11.39
N ALA A 304 -24.50 -5.80 12.34
CA ALA A 304 -23.92 -4.48 12.62
C ALA A 304 -22.47 -4.59 13.07
N PHE A 305 -22.15 -5.56 13.93
CA PHE A 305 -20.77 -5.80 14.38
C PHE A 305 -19.88 -6.28 13.24
N ARG A 306 -20.30 -7.26 12.43
CA ARG A 306 -19.53 -7.82 11.33
C ARG A 306 -19.23 -6.78 10.25
N LYS A 307 -20.24 -6.03 9.80
CA LYS A 307 -20.06 -4.95 8.82
C LYS A 307 -19.17 -3.84 9.37
N SER A 308 -19.32 -3.45 10.63
CA SER A 308 -18.47 -2.44 11.26
C SER A 308 -17.02 -2.92 11.37
N LEU A 309 -16.80 -4.15 11.86
CA LEU A 309 -15.47 -4.74 12.00
C LEU A 309 -14.75 -4.80 10.66
N PHE A 310 -15.46 -5.28 9.63
CA PHE A 310 -14.91 -5.39 8.27
C PHE A 310 -14.49 -4.03 7.73
N GLN A 311 -15.39 -3.03 7.77
CA GLN A 311 -15.10 -1.70 7.22
C GLN A 311 -13.99 -0.98 7.99
N VAL A 312 -13.98 -1.06 9.33
CA VAL A 312 -12.92 -0.45 10.15
C VAL A 312 -11.57 -1.09 9.85
N ILE A 313 -11.48 -2.42 9.82
CA ILE A 313 -10.22 -3.12 9.49
C ILE A 313 -9.82 -2.80 8.05
N SER A 314 -10.73 -2.88 7.11
CA SER A 314 -10.47 -2.64 5.69
C SER A 314 -9.88 -1.24 5.45
N LEU A 315 -10.44 -0.20 6.07
CA LEU A 315 -9.95 1.16 5.91
C LEU A 315 -8.70 1.43 6.74
N GLN A 316 -8.58 0.90 7.96
CA GLN A 316 -7.40 1.11 8.79
C GLN A 316 -6.16 0.38 8.24
N THR A 317 -6.36 -0.79 7.65
CA THR A 317 -5.27 -1.52 6.97
C THR A 317 -5.02 -1.04 5.55
N SER A 318 -5.74 -0.01 5.11
CA SER A 318 -5.68 0.47 3.73
C SER A 318 -5.97 -0.62 2.67
N THR A 319 -6.74 -1.64 3.01
CA THR A 319 -7.11 -2.69 2.06
C THR A 319 -8.19 -2.20 1.10
N GLY A 320 -9.24 -1.53 1.60
CA GLY A 320 -10.26 -0.93 0.76
C GLY A 320 -11.37 -1.87 0.26
N PHE A 321 -11.44 -3.11 0.71
CA PHE A 321 -12.59 -3.98 0.44
C PHE A 321 -13.86 -3.47 1.12
N ALA A 322 -15.01 -3.75 0.51
CA ALA A 322 -16.31 -3.39 1.03
C ALA A 322 -17.25 -4.60 1.16
N THR A 323 -17.98 -4.65 2.29
CA THR A 323 -19.12 -5.54 2.54
C THR A 323 -20.41 -4.76 2.73
N ALA A 324 -20.35 -3.44 2.64
CA ALA A 324 -21.50 -2.54 2.68
C ALA A 324 -21.09 -1.18 2.10
N ASP A 325 -22.05 -0.49 1.50
CA ASP A 325 -21.87 0.92 1.13
C ASP A 325 -22.01 1.80 2.38
N TYR A 326 -20.88 2.20 2.97
CA TYR A 326 -20.88 3.07 4.14
C TYR A 326 -21.37 4.51 3.84
N MET A 327 -21.50 4.88 2.56
CA MET A 327 -22.08 6.19 2.22
C MET A 327 -23.58 6.26 2.56
N LEU A 328 -24.24 5.11 2.70
CA LEU A 328 -25.63 5.00 3.17
C LEU A 328 -25.74 5.08 4.71
N TRP A 329 -24.62 5.07 5.43
CA TRP A 329 -24.60 5.16 6.89
C TRP A 329 -24.76 6.62 7.36
N PRO A 330 -25.15 6.86 8.62
CA PRO A 330 -25.17 8.21 9.19
C PRO A 330 -23.82 8.94 9.04
N SER A 331 -23.86 10.23 8.71
CA SER A 331 -22.67 11.03 8.36
C SER A 331 -21.59 11.08 9.46
N ILE A 332 -21.97 10.94 10.74
CA ILE A 332 -21.00 10.83 11.84
C ILE A 332 -20.06 9.63 11.66
N LEU A 333 -20.55 8.54 11.09
CA LEU A 333 -19.78 7.33 10.88
C LEU A 333 -18.74 7.53 9.73
N TRP A 334 -19.05 8.38 8.73
CA TRP A 334 -18.06 8.78 7.71
C TRP A 334 -16.87 9.50 8.34
N GLY A 335 -17.16 10.40 9.31
CA GLY A 335 -16.11 11.08 10.09
C GLY A 335 -15.23 10.10 10.87
N CYS A 336 -15.83 9.09 11.51
CA CYS A 336 -15.08 8.03 12.19
C CYS A 336 -14.21 7.23 11.22
N LEU A 337 -14.76 6.82 10.08
CA LEU A 337 -14.03 6.09 9.06
C LEU A 337 -12.88 6.94 8.47
N LEU A 338 -13.10 8.24 8.24
CA LEU A 338 -12.07 9.16 7.78
C LEU A 338 -10.88 9.25 8.77
N ILE A 339 -11.17 9.31 10.07
CA ILE A 339 -10.13 9.30 11.11
C ILE A 339 -9.32 7.99 11.03
N VAL A 340 -10.00 6.86 10.90
CA VAL A 340 -9.37 5.54 10.75
C VAL A 340 -8.49 5.49 9.51
N MET A 341 -8.96 6.04 8.38
CA MET A 341 -8.20 6.16 7.13
C MET A 341 -6.89 6.95 7.33
N ILE A 342 -6.91 8.06 8.07
CA ILE A 342 -5.72 8.89 8.31
C ILE A 342 -4.71 8.17 9.21
N ILE A 343 -5.18 7.47 10.25
CA ILE A 343 -4.29 6.80 11.22
C ILE A 343 -3.49 5.69 10.54
N GLY A 344 -4.13 4.82 9.76
CA GLY A 344 -3.51 3.64 9.16
C GLY A 344 -3.19 2.55 10.19
N ALA A 345 -2.37 1.55 9.80
CA ALA A 345 -1.98 0.43 10.67
C ALA A 345 -0.49 0.50 11.08
N CYS A 346 0.15 -0.63 11.40
CA CYS A 346 1.51 -0.64 11.93
C CYS A 346 2.58 -0.32 10.88
N ALA A 347 3.66 0.33 11.29
CA ALA A 347 4.85 0.48 10.47
C ALA A 347 5.51 -0.89 10.19
N GLY A 348 6.11 -1.06 9.01
CA GLY A 348 6.67 -2.36 8.60
C GLY A 348 5.61 -3.41 8.26
N SER A 349 4.38 -3.00 7.97
CA SER A 349 3.31 -3.78 7.34
C SER A 349 3.15 -3.38 5.86
N THR A 350 2.23 -4.02 5.15
CA THR A 350 1.89 -3.68 3.75
C THR A 350 1.04 -2.42 3.60
N THR A 351 0.52 -1.87 4.68
CA THR A 351 -0.47 -0.80 4.73
C THR A 351 0.09 0.59 4.44
N GLY A 352 -0.76 1.54 4.08
CA GLY A 352 -0.49 2.97 3.94
C GLY A 352 -0.80 3.81 5.20
N GLY A 353 -1.05 5.10 5.01
CA GLY A 353 -1.42 6.06 6.07
C GLY A 353 -0.25 6.58 6.92
N ILE A 354 -0.57 7.35 7.98
CA ILE A 354 0.43 7.97 8.87
C ILE A 354 1.20 6.93 9.69
N LYS A 355 0.63 5.78 9.97
CA LYS A 355 1.10 4.66 10.82
C LYS A 355 0.89 4.87 12.32
N CYS A 356 0.45 3.81 12.96
CA CYS A 356 0.16 3.78 14.40
C CYS A 356 1.33 4.20 15.28
N ILE A 357 2.58 3.83 14.92
CA ILE A 357 3.76 4.21 15.71
C ILE A 357 3.96 5.72 15.79
N ARG A 358 3.70 6.45 14.68
CA ARG A 358 3.80 7.92 14.70
C ARG A 358 2.73 8.53 15.59
N MET A 359 1.51 7.98 15.58
CA MET A 359 0.44 8.41 16.49
C MET A 359 0.81 8.17 17.96
N VAL A 360 1.39 7.01 18.29
CA VAL A 360 1.87 6.71 19.64
C VAL A 360 2.94 7.73 20.09
N ILE A 361 3.88 8.07 19.21
CA ILE A 361 4.94 9.06 19.51
C ILE A 361 4.30 10.45 19.70
N LEU A 362 3.40 10.88 18.80
CA LEU A 362 2.72 12.19 18.87
C LEU A 362 1.92 12.34 20.16
N PHE A 363 1.12 11.34 20.55
CA PHE A 363 0.39 11.37 21.82
C PHE A 363 1.31 11.49 23.03
N GLN A 364 2.46 10.85 23.02
CA GLN A 364 3.43 11.00 24.10
C GLN A 364 4.11 12.35 24.10
N VAL A 365 4.45 12.90 22.92
CA VAL A 365 4.99 14.26 22.81
C VAL A 365 4.00 15.27 23.39
N VAL A 366 2.73 15.22 22.98
CA VAL A 366 1.68 16.11 23.50
C VAL A 366 1.52 15.95 25.02
N LYS A 367 1.47 14.69 25.51
CA LYS A 367 1.37 14.44 26.96
C LYS A 367 2.56 14.99 27.73
N ASN A 368 3.77 14.87 27.19
CA ASN A 368 4.98 15.40 27.81
C ASN A 368 4.99 16.92 27.79
N GLU A 369 4.49 17.56 26.73
CA GLU A 369 4.39 19.01 26.62
C GLU A 369 3.48 19.61 27.70
N PHE A 370 2.29 19.04 27.95
CA PHE A 370 1.45 19.45 29.07
C PHE A 370 2.17 19.35 30.42
N LYS A 371 3.00 18.31 30.63
CA LYS A 371 3.78 18.17 31.84
C LYS A 371 4.91 19.19 31.92
N HIS A 372 5.56 19.48 30.80
CA HIS A 372 6.66 20.44 30.70
C HIS A 372 6.18 21.87 30.99
N ILE A 373 4.98 22.24 30.54
CA ILE A 373 4.36 23.51 30.88
C ILE A 373 4.16 23.65 32.40
N LEU A 374 3.76 22.58 33.08
CA LEU A 374 3.58 22.59 34.53
C LEU A 374 4.91 22.47 35.31
N HIS A 375 5.90 21.80 34.75
CA HIS A 375 7.19 21.52 35.35
C HIS A 375 8.33 21.78 34.35
N PRO A 376 8.72 23.06 34.09
CA PRO A 376 9.63 23.43 33.02
C PRO A 376 11.03 22.81 33.10
N ASN A 377 11.47 22.46 34.31
CA ASN A 377 12.78 21.86 34.54
C ASN A 377 12.78 20.32 34.49
N ALA A 378 11.63 19.69 34.22
CA ALA A 378 11.51 18.24 34.20
C ALA A 378 12.08 17.66 32.89
N VAL A 379 12.97 16.67 32.99
CA VAL A 379 13.45 15.90 31.84
C VAL A 379 12.46 14.78 31.56
N LEU A 380 11.66 14.93 30.51
CA LEU A 380 10.56 14.02 30.14
C LEU A 380 10.87 13.29 28.83
N PRO A 381 11.59 12.16 28.85
CA PRO A 381 11.88 11.43 27.62
C PRO A 381 10.64 10.76 27.05
N VAL A 382 10.45 10.87 25.74
CA VAL A 382 9.45 10.08 25.00
C VAL A 382 9.94 8.63 24.92
N ARG A 383 9.13 7.68 25.34
CA ARG A 383 9.50 6.25 25.38
C ARG A 383 8.48 5.40 24.63
N VAL A 384 8.96 4.53 23.74
CA VAL A 384 8.18 3.49 23.08
C VAL A 384 8.84 2.15 23.37
N ASN A 385 8.05 1.15 23.77
CA ASN A 385 8.56 -0.19 24.14
C ASN A 385 9.72 -0.13 25.16
N LYS A 386 9.66 0.78 26.15
CA LYS A 386 10.68 1.07 27.15
C LYS A 386 11.99 1.70 26.61
N GLN A 387 12.09 1.94 25.30
CA GLN A 387 13.23 2.62 24.69
C GLN A 387 12.97 4.12 24.58
N VAL A 388 13.99 4.92 24.82
CA VAL A 388 13.91 6.38 24.66
C VAL A 388 14.03 6.73 23.18
N ILE A 389 13.08 7.47 22.68
CA ILE A 389 13.06 7.98 21.31
C ILE A 389 13.90 9.27 21.24
N SER A 390 14.89 9.29 20.34
CA SER A 390 15.75 10.45 20.18
C SER A 390 14.97 11.70 19.74
N PRO A 391 15.40 12.91 20.14
CA PRO A 391 14.77 14.17 19.69
C PRO A 391 14.73 14.30 18.16
N SER A 392 15.73 13.79 17.45
CA SER A 392 15.77 13.79 15.99
C SER A 392 14.59 12.99 15.38
N ILE A 393 14.29 11.80 15.91
CA ILE A 393 13.14 11.00 15.46
C ILE A 393 11.82 11.72 15.76
N GLN A 394 11.69 12.34 16.95
CA GLN A 394 10.50 13.12 17.31
C GLN A 394 10.29 14.29 16.33
N SER A 395 11.33 15.05 16.00
CA SER A 395 11.27 16.13 15.01
C SER A 395 10.89 15.62 13.63
N THR A 396 11.42 14.47 13.22
CA THR A 396 11.05 13.85 11.92
C THR A 396 9.58 13.45 11.89
N VAL A 397 9.03 12.91 12.98
CA VAL A 397 7.60 12.54 13.06
C VAL A 397 6.71 13.76 13.01
N LEU A 398 7.06 14.85 13.73
CA LEU A 398 6.33 16.11 13.68
C LEU A 398 6.36 16.74 12.27
N ALA A 399 7.54 16.80 11.65
CA ALA A 399 7.72 17.31 10.30
C ALA A 399 6.93 16.49 9.26
N PHE A 400 6.92 15.15 9.39
CA PHE A 400 6.14 14.27 8.53
C PHE A 400 4.64 14.55 8.65
N THR A 401 4.12 14.64 9.87
CA THR A 401 2.70 14.85 10.12
C THR A 401 2.25 16.23 9.61
N PHE A 402 3.06 17.27 9.85
CA PHE A 402 2.80 18.60 9.32
C PHE A 402 2.78 18.60 7.78
N LEU A 403 3.81 18.01 7.16
CA LEU A 403 3.92 17.95 5.70
C LEU A 403 2.77 17.14 5.07
N TYR A 404 2.38 16.03 5.71
CA TYR A 404 1.22 15.23 5.29
C TYR A 404 -0.06 16.08 5.26
N ALA A 405 -0.31 16.84 6.33
CA ALA A 405 -1.47 17.70 6.41
C ALA A 405 -1.44 18.84 5.36
N VAL A 406 -0.28 19.47 5.16
CA VAL A 406 -0.13 20.54 4.15
C VAL A 406 -0.37 20.01 2.74
N ILE A 407 0.23 18.87 2.38
CA ILE A 407 0.03 18.26 1.06
C ILE A 407 -1.43 17.86 0.87
N ALA A 408 -2.08 17.28 1.88
CA ALA A 408 -3.49 16.93 1.81
C ALA A 408 -4.36 18.17 1.54
N ILE A 409 -4.18 19.25 2.30
CA ILE A 409 -4.94 20.50 2.12
C ILE A 409 -4.73 21.09 0.73
N ILE A 410 -3.48 21.20 0.27
CA ILE A 410 -3.17 21.75 -1.05
C ILE A 410 -3.80 20.88 -2.14
N SER A 411 -3.69 19.57 -2.03
CA SER A 411 -4.26 18.63 -3.02
C SER A 411 -5.78 18.68 -3.05
N ILE A 412 -6.45 18.80 -1.90
CA ILE A 412 -7.91 19.00 -1.82
C ILE A 412 -8.32 20.28 -2.55
N LEU A 413 -7.61 21.39 -2.32
CA LEU A 413 -7.88 22.65 -3.01
C LEU A 413 -7.69 22.54 -4.53
N ILE A 414 -6.65 21.84 -4.98
CA ILE A 414 -6.42 21.58 -6.41
C ILE A 414 -7.58 20.74 -6.98
N MET A 415 -8.01 19.66 -6.30
CA MET A 415 -9.13 18.83 -6.73
C MET A 415 -10.42 19.64 -6.87
N MET A 416 -10.72 20.48 -5.89
CA MET A 416 -11.88 21.40 -5.96
C MET A 416 -11.75 22.38 -7.12
N GLY A 417 -10.55 22.91 -7.37
CA GLY A 417 -10.24 23.78 -8.51
C GLY A 417 -10.43 23.09 -9.87
N LEU A 418 -10.29 21.76 -9.93
CA LEU A 418 -10.57 20.94 -11.10
C LEU A 418 -12.06 20.58 -11.26
N GLY A 419 -12.94 21.08 -10.38
CA GLY A 419 -14.37 20.86 -10.43
C GLY A 419 -14.87 19.61 -9.70
N VAL A 420 -14.02 18.95 -8.90
CA VAL A 420 -14.41 17.79 -8.07
C VAL A 420 -15.14 18.30 -6.82
N GLY A 421 -16.21 17.61 -6.42
CA GLY A 421 -16.99 17.94 -5.23
C GLY A 421 -16.14 17.96 -3.95
N PHE A 422 -16.60 18.68 -2.92
CA PHE A 422 -15.85 18.83 -1.66
C PHE A 422 -15.62 17.48 -0.95
N LEU A 423 -16.66 16.68 -0.84
CA LEU A 423 -16.59 15.38 -0.15
C LEU A 423 -15.69 14.40 -0.92
N GLU A 424 -15.84 14.37 -2.25
CA GLU A 424 -15.03 13.57 -3.16
C GLU A 424 -13.56 13.99 -3.12
N SER A 425 -13.29 15.31 -3.08
CA SER A 425 -11.92 15.83 -2.99
C SER A 425 -11.22 15.39 -1.70
N ILE A 426 -11.90 15.46 -0.56
CA ILE A 426 -11.37 14.98 0.72
C ILE A 426 -11.15 13.47 0.66
N GLY A 427 -12.18 12.72 0.26
CA GLY A 427 -12.15 11.27 0.24
C GLY A 427 -11.05 10.72 -0.68
N THR A 428 -10.95 11.22 -1.91
CA THR A 428 -9.97 10.73 -2.90
C THR A 428 -8.53 11.11 -2.55
N VAL A 429 -8.30 12.32 -2.03
CA VAL A 429 -6.95 12.76 -1.61
C VAL A 429 -6.47 11.93 -0.41
N ILE A 430 -7.30 11.77 0.63
CA ILE A 430 -6.93 10.99 1.82
C ILE A 430 -6.75 9.52 1.46
N SER A 431 -7.63 8.96 0.64
CA SER A 431 -7.52 7.59 0.14
C SER A 431 -6.24 7.39 -0.68
N SER A 432 -5.89 8.31 -1.59
CA SER A 432 -4.66 8.21 -2.40
C SER A 432 -3.40 8.35 -1.56
N MET A 433 -3.35 9.31 -0.62
CA MET A 433 -2.21 9.47 0.29
C MET A 433 -2.08 8.34 1.30
N GLY A 434 -3.20 7.72 1.67
CA GLY A 434 -3.26 6.56 2.56
C GLY A 434 -3.16 5.22 1.84
N ASN A 435 -3.17 5.19 0.51
CA ASN A 435 -3.22 3.99 -0.33
C ASN A 435 -4.37 3.04 0.05
N MET A 436 -5.65 3.52 0.02
CA MET A 436 -6.80 2.80 0.60
C MET A 436 -7.86 2.32 -0.40
N GLY A 437 -7.95 2.92 -1.56
CA GLY A 437 -8.92 2.60 -2.61
C GLY A 437 -10.24 3.37 -2.54
N PRO A 438 -11.18 3.07 -1.66
CA PRO A 438 -12.43 3.81 -1.62
C PRO A 438 -12.24 5.22 -1.05
N GLY A 439 -12.99 6.18 -1.61
CA GLY A 439 -13.08 7.55 -1.15
C GLY A 439 -14.41 7.82 -0.42
N LEU A 440 -14.93 9.04 -0.59
CA LEU A 440 -16.21 9.48 -0.08
C LEU A 440 -17.06 10.02 -1.24
N GLY A 441 -18.37 10.16 -1.03
CA GLY A 441 -19.30 10.66 -2.04
C GLY A 441 -19.42 9.71 -3.23
N THR A 442 -19.40 10.26 -4.44
CA THR A 442 -19.47 9.51 -5.71
C THR A 442 -18.19 8.69 -6.01
N CYS A 443 -17.17 8.81 -5.19
CA CYS A 443 -15.96 7.99 -5.22
C CYS A 443 -15.91 6.99 -4.06
N GLY A 444 -17.05 6.69 -3.43
CA GLY A 444 -17.22 5.76 -2.33
C GLY A 444 -17.04 4.29 -2.73
N PRO A 445 -17.30 3.35 -1.80
CA PRO A 445 -16.98 1.93 -1.99
C PRO A 445 -17.80 1.24 -3.09
N ALA A 446 -18.97 1.78 -3.44
CA ALA A 446 -19.84 1.24 -4.49
C ALA A 446 -19.54 1.80 -5.88
N PHE A 447 -18.65 2.78 -6.00
CA PHE A 447 -18.42 3.54 -7.22
C PHE A 447 -16.96 3.46 -7.68
N SER A 448 -16.75 3.66 -8.99
CA SER A 448 -15.39 3.82 -9.55
C SER A 448 -14.99 5.30 -9.64
N TRP A 449 -13.71 5.55 -9.89
CA TRP A 449 -13.17 6.90 -10.07
C TRP A 449 -13.10 7.30 -11.56
N SER A 450 -13.84 6.61 -12.43
CA SER A 450 -13.83 6.84 -13.89
C SER A 450 -14.24 8.26 -14.27
N GLU A 451 -15.19 8.86 -13.56
CA GLU A 451 -15.74 10.18 -13.88
C GLU A 451 -14.84 11.36 -13.46
N LEU A 452 -13.76 11.09 -12.73
CA LEU A 452 -12.82 12.14 -12.35
C LEU A 452 -12.10 12.73 -13.58
N PRO A 453 -11.82 14.04 -13.61
CA PRO A 453 -11.02 14.66 -14.66
C PRO A 453 -9.63 14.03 -14.77
N ASP A 454 -9.06 13.97 -16.00
CA ASP A 454 -7.73 13.40 -16.23
C ASP A 454 -6.63 14.07 -15.37
N ALA A 455 -6.67 15.40 -15.24
CA ALA A 455 -5.73 16.11 -14.38
C ALA A 455 -5.84 15.68 -12.90
N ALA A 456 -7.06 15.39 -12.42
CA ALA A 456 -7.27 14.86 -11.07
C ALA A 456 -6.67 13.45 -10.94
N LYS A 457 -6.84 12.57 -11.92
CA LYS A 457 -6.26 11.22 -11.92
C LYS A 457 -4.73 11.23 -11.88
N TRP A 458 -4.09 12.16 -12.62
CA TRP A 458 -2.63 12.34 -12.56
C TRP A 458 -2.16 12.83 -11.19
N LEU A 459 -2.86 13.81 -10.58
CA LEU A 459 -2.56 14.28 -9.23
C LEU A 459 -2.69 13.13 -8.22
N LEU A 460 -3.81 12.39 -8.28
CA LEU A 460 -4.06 11.27 -7.37
C LEU A 460 -3.03 10.14 -7.56
N SER A 461 -2.64 9.82 -8.78
CA SER A 461 -1.56 8.86 -9.05
C SER A 461 -0.23 9.29 -8.42
N PHE A 462 0.08 10.58 -8.46
CA PHE A 462 1.25 11.12 -7.77
C PHE A 462 1.12 11.03 -6.24
N LEU A 463 -0.07 11.30 -5.69
CA LEU A 463 -0.33 11.14 -4.25
C LEU A 463 -0.24 9.68 -3.80
N MET A 464 -0.68 8.71 -4.62
CA MET A 464 -0.49 7.27 -4.36
C MET A 464 0.99 6.90 -4.26
N LEU A 465 1.82 7.46 -5.14
CA LEU A 465 3.27 7.28 -5.08
C LEU A 465 3.86 7.91 -3.81
N LEU A 466 3.44 9.12 -3.46
CA LEU A 466 3.87 9.80 -2.23
C LEU A 466 3.49 9.03 -0.97
N GLY A 467 2.26 8.52 -0.90
CA GLY A 467 1.77 7.70 0.20
C GLY A 467 2.61 6.43 0.37
N ARG A 468 2.84 5.72 -0.75
CA ARG A 468 3.57 4.45 -0.75
C ARG A 468 5.02 4.58 -0.33
N LEU A 469 5.72 5.61 -0.80
CA LEU A 469 7.14 5.86 -0.54
C LEU A 469 7.39 6.77 0.68
N GLU A 470 6.36 7.05 1.47
CA GLU A 470 6.45 7.89 2.68
C GLU A 470 7.06 9.28 2.42
N LEU A 471 6.32 10.16 1.77
CA LEU A 471 6.55 11.58 1.47
C LEU A 471 8.02 12.01 1.25
N PHE A 472 8.90 11.84 2.25
CA PHE A 472 10.28 12.33 2.20
C PHE A 472 11.09 11.69 1.06
N THR A 473 10.88 10.41 0.77
CA THR A 473 11.62 9.68 -0.27
C THR A 473 11.46 10.33 -1.64
N VAL A 474 10.24 10.72 -1.97
CA VAL A 474 9.94 11.35 -3.27
C VAL A 474 10.20 12.85 -3.24
N LEU A 475 9.80 13.53 -2.16
CA LEU A 475 9.92 15.00 -2.09
C LEU A 475 11.36 15.49 -2.03
N LEU A 476 12.28 14.70 -1.48
CA LEU A 476 13.72 15.01 -1.52
C LEU A 476 14.24 15.20 -2.94
N LEU A 477 13.68 14.48 -3.93
CA LEU A 477 14.09 14.62 -5.34
C LEU A 477 13.77 16.01 -5.92
N PHE A 478 12.81 16.72 -5.34
CA PHE A 478 12.42 18.07 -5.78
C PHE A 478 13.20 19.18 -5.06
N THR A 479 14.09 18.83 -4.12
CA THR A 479 14.90 19.82 -3.41
C THR A 479 16.20 20.10 -4.16
N SER A 480 16.61 21.39 -4.25
CA SER A 480 17.86 21.78 -4.91
C SER A 480 19.08 21.17 -4.23
N ASP A 481 19.04 20.98 -2.92
CA ASP A 481 20.15 20.44 -2.13
C ASP A 481 20.43 18.96 -2.42
N PHE A 482 19.41 18.22 -2.88
CA PHE A 482 19.58 16.83 -3.32
C PHE A 482 20.54 16.70 -4.51
N TRP A 483 20.52 17.68 -5.44
CA TRP A 483 21.29 17.66 -6.68
C TRP A 483 22.63 18.39 -6.59
N LYS A 484 22.83 19.19 -5.54
CA LYS A 484 24.12 19.88 -5.34
C LYS A 484 25.26 18.89 -5.09
N LYS A 485 26.41 19.18 -5.69
CA LYS A 485 27.69 18.55 -5.35
C LYS A 485 28.15 19.15 -4.02
N ASN A 486 28.19 18.37 -2.93
CA ASN A 486 28.91 18.73 -1.72
C ASN A 486 30.35 18.32 -1.85
#